data_08d4dd753dbfecc9c6728b56253d41a9
#
_entry.id   08d4dd753dbfecc9c6728b56253d41a9
#
_cell.length_a   1.000
_cell.length_b   1.000
_cell.length_c   1.000
_cell.angle_alpha   90.00
_cell.angle_beta   90.00
_cell.angle_gamma   90.00
#
_symmetry.space_group_name_H-M   'P 1'
#
loop_
_entity.id
_entity.type
_entity.pdbx_description
1 polymer ?
#
loop_
_entity_poly.entity_id
_entity_poly.type
_entity_poly.pdbx_seq_one_letter_code
_entity_poly.pdbx_strand_id
1 'polypeptide(L)'
;AAFVFFMQAGFAMVEAGFQSDNHMLMFPAGLCSRKINGKIHDIEWKKTFVTKSVQYQRDVVPIHFGGQNSDKFYRIANICKALHLKFNVAMLFLVDEMYKNVHKTFRVAIGKPIPWQTFDKSKTPMEWAQYVEDRVYQL
;
A
#
# COMPACT_ATOMS: atom_id res chain seq x y z
N ALA A 1 -17.19 -4.06 -21.81
CA ALA A 1 -17.01 -5.51 -21.64
C ALA A 1 -15.57 -5.91 -21.27
N ALA A 2 -14.55 -5.46 -22.04
CA ALA A 2 -13.14 -5.82 -21.76
C ALA A 2 -12.63 -5.35 -20.39
N PHE A 3 -12.96 -4.14 -19.95
CA PHE A 3 -12.55 -3.58 -18.65
C PHE A 3 -13.12 -4.37 -17.47
N VAL A 4 -14.39 -4.79 -17.56
CA VAL A 4 -15.03 -5.62 -16.51
C VAL A 4 -14.39 -7.00 -16.45
N PHE A 5 -14.04 -7.58 -17.60
CA PHE A 5 -13.35 -8.88 -17.67
C PHE A 5 -11.94 -8.81 -17.02
N PHE A 6 -11.17 -7.74 -17.30
CA PHE A 6 -9.86 -7.52 -16.66
C PHE A 6 -9.96 -7.36 -15.15
N MET A 7 -10.96 -6.64 -14.65
CA MET A 7 -11.19 -6.51 -13.21
C MET A 7 -11.55 -7.84 -12.56
N GLN A 8 -12.44 -8.63 -13.18
CA GLN A 8 -12.84 -9.95 -12.66
C GLN A 8 -11.65 -10.92 -12.63
N ALA A 9 -10.82 -10.95 -13.66
CA ALA A 9 -9.61 -11.77 -13.69
C ALA A 9 -8.63 -11.36 -12.58
N GLY A 10 -8.43 -10.05 -12.34
CA GLY A 10 -7.58 -9.54 -11.27
C GLY A 10 -8.09 -9.96 -9.87
N PHE A 11 -9.38 -9.88 -9.60
CA PHE A 11 -9.98 -10.34 -8.36
C PHE A 11 -9.80 -11.85 -8.16
N ALA A 12 -10.03 -12.67 -9.19
CA ALA A 12 -9.85 -14.11 -9.12
C ALA A 12 -8.40 -14.50 -8.82
N MET A 13 -7.43 -13.81 -9.39
CA MET A 13 -6.01 -14.05 -9.10
C MET A 13 -5.64 -13.70 -7.65
N VAL A 14 -6.18 -12.61 -7.10
CA VAL A 14 -5.98 -12.24 -5.69
C VAL A 14 -6.60 -13.29 -4.78
N GLU A 15 -7.81 -13.73 -5.05
CA GLU A 15 -8.48 -14.79 -4.28
C GLU A 15 -7.67 -16.10 -4.31
N ALA A 16 -7.22 -16.53 -5.49
CA ALA A 16 -6.39 -17.73 -5.63
C ALA A 16 -5.06 -17.59 -4.87
N GLY A 17 -4.45 -16.40 -4.85
CA GLY A 17 -3.26 -16.11 -4.06
C GLY A 17 -3.49 -16.30 -2.55
N PHE A 18 -4.63 -15.81 -2.03
CA PHE A 18 -4.97 -15.99 -0.62
C PHE A 18 -5.34 -17.44 -0.24
N GLN A 19 -5.83 -18.23 -1.20
CA GLN A 19 -6.14 -19.66 -1.00
C GLN A 19 -4.89 -20.55 -1.09
N SER A 20 -3.82 -20.07 -1.72
CA SER A 20 -2.57 -20.82 -1.84
C SER A 20 -1.71 -20.69 -0.59
N ASP A 21 -0.69 -21.53 -0.45
CA ASP A 21 0.32 -21.43 0.63
C ASP A 21 1.36 -20.33 0.40
N ASN A 22 1.25 -19.58 -0.70
CA ASN A 22 2.18 -18.50 -1.03
C ASN A 22 2.02 -17.28 -0.12
N HIS A 23 3.13 -16.60 0.16
CA HIS A 23 3.08 -15.31 0.81
C HIS A 23 2.55 -14.23 -0.15
N MET A 24 1.69 -13.35 0.39
CA MET A 24 1.10 -12.25 -0.37
C MET A 24 1.69 -10.94 0.10
N LEU A 25 2.42 -10.24 -0.78
CA LEU A 25 2.86 -8.86 -0.50
C LEU A 25 1.78 -7.88 -0.97
N MET A 26 1.34 -7.01 -0.07
CA MET A 26 0.29 -6.03 -0.36
C MET A 26 0.76 -4.61 -0.05
N PHE A 27 0.34 -3.66 -0.88
CA PHE A 27 0.53 -2.22 -0.69
C PHE A 27 -0.84 -1.57 -0.47
N PRO A 28 -1.32 -1.45 0.78
CA PRO A 28 -2.71 -1.11 1.07
C PRO A 28 -3.13 0.28 0.58
N ALA A 29 -2.21 1.24 0.52
CA ALA A 29 -2.47 2.57 -0.02
C ALA A 29 -2.81 2.53 -1.53
N GLY A 30 -2.26 1.56 -2.28
CA GLY A 30 -2.49 1.39 -3.71
C GLY A 30 -1.90 2.49 -4.61
N LEU A 31 -1.34 3.54 -4.03
CA LEU A 31 -0.64 4.64 -4.70
C LEU A 31 0.60 5.04 -3.89
N CYS A 32 1.52 5.74 -4.55
CA CYS A 32 2.70 6.27 -3.86
C CYS A 32 2.30 7.30 -2.79
N SER A 33 3.10 7.34 -1.71
CA SER A 33 3.02 8.32 -0.63
C SER A 33 2.94 9.77 -1.14
N ARG A 34 2.51 10.67 -0.30
CA ARG A 34 2.42 12.11 -0.58
C ARG A 34 3.29 12.88 0.42
N LYS A 35 3.82 14.02 -0.02
CA LYS A 35 4.51 14.95 0.88
C LYS A 35 3.54 16.09 1.23
N ILE A 36 3.07 16.10 2.48
CA ILE A 36 2.12 17.08 3.01
C ILE A 36 2.78 17.75 4.23
N ASN A 37 2.84 19.08 4.24
CA ASN A 37 3.49 19.85 5.32
C ASN A 37 4.92 19.35 5.66
N GLY A 38 5.68 19.00 4.64
CA GLY A 38 7.06 18.52 4.78
C GLY A 38 7.21 17.07 5.22
N LYS A 39 6.13 16.39 5.60
CA LYS A 39 6.14 14.97 5.97
C LYS A 39 5.66 14.09 4.82
N ILE A 40 6.35 12.97 4.63
CA ILE A 40 5.98 11.94 3.65
C ILE A 40 5.13 10.92 4.39
N HIS A 41 3.95 10.68 3.88
CA HIS A 41 3.00 9.72 4.42
C HIS A 41 2.23 9.05 3.29
N ASP A 42 1.79 7.83 3.53
CA ASP A 42 0.89 7.15 2.62
C ASP A 42 -0.48 7.87 2.59
N ILE A 43 -1.20 7.65 1.53
CA ILE A 43 -2.64 7.95 1.52
C ILE A 43 -3.36 6.89 2.34
N GLU A 44 -4.59 7.17 2.74
CA GLU A 44 -5.42 6.27 3.54
C GLU A 44 -5.36 4.82 3.05
N TRP A 45 -5.00 3.91 3.95
CA TRP A 45 -4.91 2.49 3.64
C TRP A 45 -6.28 1.85 3.47
N LYS A 46 -6.41 0.99 2.47
CA LYS A 46 -7.64 0.26 2.19
C LYS A 46 -7.76 -0.94 3.12
N LYS A 47 -8.97 -1.21 3.59
CA LYS A 47 -9.31 -2.30 4.50
C LYS A 47 -9.19 -3.72 3.90
N THR A 48 -8.96 -3.84 2.60
CA THR A 48 -9.02 -5.12 1.88
C THR A 48 -8.10 -6.19 2.48
N PHE A 49 -6.88 -5.84 2.87
CA PHE A 49 -5.94 -6.79 3.46
C PHE A 49 -6.42 -7.30 4.83
N VAL A 50 -7.06 -6.47 5.65
CA VAL A 50 -7.65 -6.87 6.93
C VAL A 50 -8.80 -7.86 6.70
N THR A 51 -9.73 -7.53 5.81
CA THR A 51 -10.87 -8.42 5.52
C THR A 51 -10.42 -9.76 4.94
N LYS A 52 -9.38 -9.76 4.09
CA LYS A 52 -8.80 -10.99 3.54
C LYS A 52 -8.01 -11.79 4.57
N SER A 53 -7.28 -11.14 5.47
CA SER A 53 -6.60 -11.78 6.59
C SER A 53 -7.59 -12.59 7.43
N VAL A 54 -8.71 -11.99 7.83
CA VAL A 54 -9.77 -12.69 8.60
C VAL A 54 -10.44 -13.80 7.78
N GLN A 55 -10.78 -13.51 6.51
CA GLN A 55 -11.46 -14.47 5.64
C GLN A 55 -10.65 -15.75 5.40
N TYR A 56 -9.33 -15.61 5.24
CA TYR A 56 -8.43 -16.72 4.91
C TYR A 56 -7.54 -17.16 6.09
N GLN A 57 -7.79 -16.62 7.29
CA GLN A 57 -7.08 -16.97 8.52
C GLN A 57 -5.55 -16.80 8.37
N ARG A 58 -5.12 -15.68 7.77
CA ARG A 58 -3.72 -15.39 7.48
C ARG A 58 -3.23 -14.21 8.31
N ASP A 59 -2.12 -14.39 9.00
CA ASP A 59 -1.49 -13.35 9.79
C ASP A 59 -0.93 -12.23 8.91
N VAL A 60 -0.89 -11.02 9.44
CA VAL A 60 -0.36 -9.85 8.76
C VAL A 60 1.01 -9.49 9.34
N VAL A 61 2.03 -9.45 8.48
CA VAL A 61 3.37 -8.99 8.86
C VAL A 61 3.55 -7.56 8.40
N PRO A 62 3.64 -6.58 9.33
CA PRO A 62 3.90 -5.19 8.99
C PRO A 62 5.34 -5.02 8.50
N ILE A 63 5.52 -4.35 7.36
CA ILE A 63 6.84 -4.09 6.78
C ILE A 63 6.94 -2.60 6.46
N HIS A 64 7.93 -1.94 7.04
CA HIS A 64 8.27 -0.56 6.72
C HIS A 64 9.41 -0.51 5.72
N PHE A 65 9.20 0.20 4.63
CA PHE A 65 10.19 0.43 3.60
C PHE A 65 10.69 1.88 3.65
N GLY A 66 11.93 2.09 4.06
CA GLY A 66 12.54 3.40 4.30
C GLY A 66 12.97 4.16 3.03
N GLY A 67 12.33 3.91 1.89
CA GLY A 67 12.60 4.60 0.63
C GLY A 67 11.65 5.79 0.41
N GLN A 68 12.13 6.77 -0.33
CA GLN A 68 11.30 7.92 -0.74
C GLN A 68 11.62 8.35 -2.17
N ASN A 69 10.63 8.89 -2.85
CA ASN A 69 10.81 9.52 -4.15
C ASN A 69 11.42 10.93 -4.01
N SER A 70 11.82 11.53 -5.12
CA SER A 70 12.39 12.88 -5.11
C SER A 70 11.34 13.95 -4.77
N ASP A 71 11.78 15.08 -4.25
CA ASP A 71 10.91 16.25 -4.02
C ASP A 71 10.20 16.72 -5.29
N LYS A 72 10.83 16.56 -6.45
CA LYS A 72 10.24 16.86 -7.76
C LYS A 72 8.99 15.97 -7.99
N PHE A 73 9.09 14.67 -7.72
CA PHE A 73 7.98 13.75 -7.83
C PHE A 73 6.80 14.17 -6.95
N TYR A 74 7.05 14.47 -5.67
CA TYR A 74 5.99 14.89 -4.74
C TYR A 74 5.36 16.24 -5.13
N ARG A 75 6.16 17.19 -5.63
CA ARG A 75 5.62 18.46 -6.15
C ARG A 75 4.67 18.25 -7.32
N ILE A 76 5.05 17.44 -8.31
CA ILE A 76 4.22 17.12 -9.47
C ILE A 76 2.94 16.41 -8.99
N ALA A 77 3.04 15.44 -8.10
CA ALA A 77 1.89 14.72 -7.56
C ALA A 77 0.90 15.64 -6.84
N ASN A 78 1.40 16.61 -6.08
CA ASN A 78 0.57 17.59 -5.37
C ASN A 78 -0.09 18.59 -6.34
N ILE A 79 0.62 19.04 -7.38
CA ILE A 79 0.06 19.90 -8.44
C ILE A 79 -1.05 19.18 -9.18
N CYS A 80 -0.84 17.91 -9.58
CA CYS A 80 -1.86 17.10 -10.25
C CYS A 80 -3.13 16.96 -9.39
N LYS A 81 -2.96 16.79 -8.08
CA LYS A 81 -4.08 16.73 -7.13
C LYS A 81 -4.81 18.08 -7.05
N ALA A 82 -4.08 19.20 -6.92
CA ALA A 82 -4.64 20.54 -6.82
C ALA A 82 -5.43 20.94 -8.08
N LEU A 83 -4.95 20.51 -9.25
CA LEU A 83 -5.61 20.77 -10.54
C LEU A 83 -6.71 19.73 -10.87
N HIS A 84 -7.02 18.80 -9.95
CA HIS A 84 -8.03 17.73 -10.14
C HIS A 84 -7.83 16.94 -11.45
N LEU A 85 -6.58 16.74 -11.88
CA LEU A 85 -6.29 15.99 -13.10
C LEU A 85 -6.73 14.54 -12.93
N LYS A 86 -7.59 14.06 -13.82
CA LYS A 86 -8.09 12.67 -13.83
C LYS A 86 -6.98 11.66 -14.10
N PHE A 87 -5.92 12.10 -14.77
CA PHE A 87 -4.76 11.28 -15.10
C PHE A 87 -3.61 11.60 -14.13
N ASN A 88 -3.07 10.57 -13.47
CA ASN A 88 -1.98 10.74 -12.52
C ASN A 88 -0.64 10.85 -13.27
N VAL A 89 -0.33 12.05 -13.77
CA VAL A 89 0.91 12.35 -14.51
C VAL A 89 2.16 11.98 -13.71
N ALA A 90 2.09 12.05 -12.38
CA ALA A 90 3.22 11.68 -11.52
C ALA A 90 3.64 10.20 -11.72
N MET A 91 2.72 9.32 -12.12
CA MET A 91 3.03 7.90 -12.40
C MET A 91 4.01 7.74 -13.57
N LEU A 92 4.03 8.67 -14.53
CA LEU A 92 4.99 8.62 -15.64
C LEU A 92 6.43 8.85 -15.18
N PHE A 93 6.61 9.52 -14.04
CA PHE A 93 7.93 9.78 -13.46
C PHE A 93 8.43 8.66 -12.55
N LEU A 94 7.64 7.61 -12.29
CA LEU A 94 8.08 6.50 -11.43
C LEU A 94 9.26 5.74 -12.02
N VAL A 95 9.33 5.61 -13.33
CA VAL A 95 10.46 4.97 -14.01
C VAL A 95 11.75 5.78 -13.77
N ASP A 96 11.68 7.11 -13.91
CA ASP A 96 12.79 8.02 -13.62
C ASP A 96 13.21 7.95 -12.14
N GLU A 97 12.25 7.92 -11.21
CA GLU A 97 12.51 7.73 -9.79
C GLU A 97 13.17 6.37 -9.49
N MET A 98 12.75 5.31 -10.17
CA MET A 98 13.37 3.99 -10.04
C MET A 98 14.85 4.05 -10.46
N TYR A 99 15.17 4.64 -11.60
CA TYR A 99 16.56 4.79 -12.06
C TYR A 99 17.41 5.66 -11.13
N LYS A 100 16.86 6.73 -10.57
CA LYS A 100 17.55 7.56 -9.57
C LYS A 100 17.87 6.83 -8.28
N ASN A 101 17.17 5.75 -8.01
CA ASN A 101 17.35 4.93 -6.83
C ASN A 101 18.24 3.68 -7.07
N VAL A 102 18.68 3.45 -8.31
CA VAL A 102 19.68 2.42 -8.62
C VAL A 102 20.96 2.74 -7.82
N HIS A 103 21.55 1.72 -7.21
CA HIS A 103 22.72 1.80 -6.33
C HIS A 103 22.49 2.49 -4.97
N LYS A 104 21.25 2.81 -4.58
CA LYS A 104 20.95 3.26 -3.21
C LYS A 104 20.64 2.08 -2.30
N THR A 105 21.03 2.21 -1.05
CA THR A 105 20.67 1.25 0.00
C THR A 105 19.35 1.69 0.63
N PHE A 106 18.40 0.75 0.78
CA PHE A 106 17.14 0.97 1.45
C PHE A 106 17.10 0.20 2.77
N ARG A 107 16.59 0.84 3.80
CA ARG A 107 16.30 0.16 5.06
C ARG A 107 14.91 -0.46 4.97
N VAL A 108 14.81 -1.74 5.28
CA VAL A 108 13.55 -2.46 5.43
C VAL A 108 13.46 -2.92 6.88
N ALA A 109 12.40 -2.55 7.57
CA ALA A 109 12.11 -3.02 8.91
C ALA A 109 10.88 -3.94 8.86
N ILE A 110 11.01 -5.13 9.45
CA ILE A 110 9.96 -6.15 9.49
C ILE A 110 9.50 -6.26 10.94
N GLY A 111 8.23 -6.01 11.18
CA GLY A 111 7.61 -6.11 12.49
C GLY A 111 7.18 -7.53 12.84
N LYS A 112 6.69 -7.68 14.07
CA LYS A 112 6.13 -8.95 14.52
C LYS A 112 4.83 -9.26 13.79
N PRO A 113 4.57 -10.52 13.41
CA PRO A 113 3.29 -10.92 12.84
C PRO A 113 2.13 -10.55 13.76
N ILE A 114 1.07 -10.03 13.18
CA ILE A 114 -0.20 -9.73 13.84
C ILE A 114 -1.14 -10.89 13.50
N PRO A 115 -1.54 -11.71 14.48
CA PRO A 115 -2.44 -12.83 14.26
C PRO A 115 -3.78 -12.34 13.69
N TRP A 116 -4.36 -13.08 12.75
CA TRP A 116 -5.64 -12.72 12.14
C TRP A 116 -6.79 -12.61 13.15
N GLN A 117 -6.72 -13.34 14.26
CA GLN A 117 -7.69 -13.28 15.37
C GLN A 117 -7.70 -11.90 16.08
N THR A 118 -6.62 -11.12 15.93
CA THR A 118 -6.55 -9.76 16.47
C THR A 118 -7.60 -8.84 15.83
N PHE A 119 -7.96 -9.11 14.57
CA PHE A 119 -8.93 -8.31 13.81
C PHE A 119 -10.37 -8.75 14.12
N ASP A 120 -10.79 -8.53 15.34
CA ASP A 120 -12.10 -8.87 15.85
C ASP A 120 -13.17 -7.79 15.55
N LYS A 121 -14.35 -7.92 16.15
CA LYS A 121 -15.47 -6.99 15.97
C LYS A 121 -15.39 -5.74 16.87
N SER A 122 -14.33 -5.56 17.65
CA SER A 122 -14.14 -4.39 18.54
C SER A 122 -13.88 -3.11 17.74
N LYS A 123 -13.38 -3.23 16.52
CA LYS A 123 -13.11 -2.13 15.60
C LYS A 123 -13.64 -2.45 14.21
N THR A 124 -13.87 -1.39 13.44
CA THR A 124 -14.19 -1.53 12.01
C THR A 124 -12.94 -2.00 11.22
N PRO A 125 -13.11 -2.64 10.07
CA PRO A 125 -11.97 -3.01 9.22
C PRO A 125 -11.09 -1.83 8.78
N MET A 126 -11.63 -0.60 8.73
CA MET A 126 -10.84 0.62 8.46
C MET A 126 -10.00 1.02 9.65
N GLU A 127 -10.53 0.98 10.87
CA GLU A 127 -9.78 1.26 12.10
C GLU A 127 -8.67 0.22 12.31
N TRP A 128 -8.92 -1.04 11.95
CA TRP A 128 -7.87 -2.07 11.95
C TRP A 128 -6.79 -1.80 10.89
N ALA A 129 -7.17 -1.30 9.72
CA ALA A 129 -6.19 -0.90 8.70
C ALA A 129 -5.30 0.24 9.20
N GLN A 130 -5.90 1.26 9.86
CA GLN A 130 -5.16 2.34 10.49
C GLN A 130 -4.23 1.83 11.60
N TYR A 131 -4.70 0.91 12.45
CA TYR A 131 -3.87 0.29 13.48
C TYR A 131 -2.61 -0.38 12.89
N VAL A 132 -2.75 -1.10 11.79
CA VAL A 132 -1.60 -1.75 11.12
C VAL A 132 -0.68 -0.70 10.50
N GLU A 133 -1.24 0.34 9.88
CA GLU A 133 -0.47 1.47 9.33
C GLU A 133 0.37 2.14 10.42
N ASP A 134 -0.23 2.44 11.58
CA ASP A 134 0.48 3.03 12.72
C ASP A 134 1.62 2.12 13.21
N ARG A 135 1.43 0.80 13.21
CA ARG A 135 2.48 -0.18 13.55
C ARG A 135 3.62 -0.17 12.54
N VAL A 136 3.33 -0.01 11.26
CA VAL A 136 4.36 0.08 10.21
C VAL A 136 5.21 1.34 10.41
N TYR A 137 4.58 2.48 10.72
CA TYR A 137 5.31 3.74 10.94
C TYR A 137 6.07 3.81 12.29
N GLN A 138 5.86 2.86 13.18
CA GLN A 138 6.62 2.72 14.44
C GLN A 138 7.88 1.84 14.30
N LEU A 139 8.07 1.17 13.16
CA LEU A 139 9.25 0.33 12.87
C LEU A 139 10.43 1.19 12.40
#